data_fbbe6f6a327b30013b3ef1001e662a11
#
_entry.id   fbbe6f6a327b30013b3ef1001e662a11
#
_cell.length_a   1.000
_cell.length_b   1.000
_cell.length_c   1.000
_cell.angle_alpha   90.00
_cell.angle_beta   90.00
_cell.angle_gamma   90.00
#
_symmetry.space_group_name_H-M   'P 1'
#
loop_
_entity.id
_entity.type
_entity.pdbx_description
1 polymer ?
#
loop_
_entity_poly.entity_id
_entity_poly.type
_entity_poly.pdbx_seq_one_letter_code
_entity_poly.pdbx_strand_id
1 'polypeptide(L)'
;MDDLQFKLNRIKNNPIWKASGPARKCMHFVIRQKDRLKNCGSLSGVIAKVRYKSWEKKAMTHYGTQSFPSAEERQKQEAAVFERMPKISILVPLWNTPESFLTEMIGSVQWQTYKNWELCLADGSDDAHAYVGEYCKRLAAQDSRIVYQKLAKNEGISGNTNECYKLASGEFIGLFDHDDILHPCALYEYVKAINEKDADFIYCDEATFKSPDINKMITMHFKPDYAIDNLRANNYICHFSVFSRELLDGTELFRTKFDGSQDHDM
;
A
#
# COMPACT_ATOMS: atom_id res chain seq x y z
N MET A 1 8.73 22.25 -29.21
CA MET A 1 8.87 22.40 -27.74
C MET A 1 9.71 23.61 -27.34
N ASP A 2 10.70 24.00 -28.11
CA ASP A 2 11.64 25.09 -27.75
C ASP A 2 11.04 26.50 -27.70
N ASP A 3 10.08 26.84 -28.57
CA ASP A 3 9.47 28.19 -28.61
C ASP A 3 8.61 28.49 -27.37
N LEU A 4 7.89 27.47 -26.84
CA LEU A 4 7.05 27.61 -25.65
C LEU A 4 7.91 27.76 -24.38
N GLN A 5 8.99 27.00 -24.28
CA GLN A 5 9.95 27.10 -23.21
C GLN A 5 10.70 28.43 -23.19
N PHE A 6 11.09 28.92 -24.37
CA PHE A 6 11.69 30.23 -24.52
C PHE A 6 10.76 31.36 -24.09
N LYS A 7 9.49 31.33 -24.51
CA LYS A 7 8.46 32.30 -24.09
C LYS A 7 8.20 32.25 -22.58
N LEU A 8 8.13 31.06 -21.99
CA LEU A 8 7.96 30.88 -20.58
C LEU A 8 9.13 31.43 -19.75
N ASN A 9 10.35 31.20 -20.20
CA ASN A 9 11.56 31.73 -19.56
C ASN A 9 11.63 33.25 -19.64
N ARG A 10 11.24 33.85 -20.78
CA ARG A 10 11.14 35.30 -20.95
C ARG A 10 10.14 35.93 -19.97
N ILE A 11 8.97 35.32 -19.82
CA ILE A 11 7.96 35.75 -18.84
C ILE A 11 8.50 35.63 -17.41
N LYS A 12 9.08 34.50 -17.04
CA LYS A 12 9.61 34.24 -15.68
C LYS A 12 10.75 35.19 -15.31
N ASN A 13 11.53 35.66 -16.28
CA ASN A 13 12.66 36.56 -16.07
C ASN A 13 12.27 38.06 -16.11
N ASN A 14 11.04 38.39 -16.47
CA ASN A 14 10.57 39.77 -16.48
C ASN A 14 10.58 40.35 -15.05
N PRO A 15 11.18 41.55 -14.82
CA PRO A 15 11.22 42.19 -13.50
C PRO A 15 9.83 42.38 -12.86
N ILE A 16 8.86 42.81 -13.67
CA ILE A 16 7.45 42.97 -13.20
C ILE A 16 6.86 41.65 -12.77
N TRP A 17 7.15 40.56 -13.48
CA TRP A 17 6.73 39.22 -13.09
C TRP A 17 7.36 38.78 -11.77
N LYS A 18 8.65 39.07 -11.57
CA LYS A 18 9.36 38.77 -10.31
C LYS A 18 8.79 39.61 -9.14
N ALA A 19 8.60 40.92 -9.35
CA ALA A 19 8.06 41.82 -8.35
C ALA A 19 6.59 41.50 -7.92
N SER A 20 5.79 40.97 -8.87
CA SER A 20 4.39 40.58 -8.58
C SER A 20 4.24 39.21 -7.88
N GLY A 21 5.34 38.56 -7.53
CA GLY A 21 5.35 37.24 -6.88
C GLY A 21 4.45 37.13 -5.63
N PRO A 22 4.57 38.05 -4.65
CA PRO A 22 3.71 38.05 -3.47
C PRO A 22 2.22 38.20 -3.80
N ALA A 23 1.87 39.15 -4.67
CA ALA A 23 0.48 39.41 -5.10
C ALA A 23 -0.13 38.19 -5.82
N ARG A 24 0.65 37.50 -6.67
CA ARG A 24 0.21 36.24 -7.31
C ARG A 24 -0.01 35.12 -6.30
N LYS A 25 0.86 34.98 -5.28
CA LYS A 25 0.65 34.00 -4.21
C LYS A 25 -0.64 34.27 -3.45
N CYS A 26 -0.93 35.53 -3.10
CA CYS A 26 -2.19 35.91 -2.49
C CYS A 26 -3.40 35.61 -3.40
N MET A 27 -3.32 35.96 -4.68
CA MET A 27 -4.39 35.69 -5.63
C MET A 27 -4.63 34.21 -5.83
N HIS A 28 -3.57 33.40 -5.97
CA HIS A 28 -3.69 31.95 -6.01
C HIS A 28 -4.28 31.36 -4.73
N PHE A 29 -3.92 31.90 -3.57
CA PHE A 29 -4.52 31.51 -2.31
C PHE A 29 -6.02 31.81 -2.28
N VAL A 30 -6.43 33.02 -2.68
CA VAL A 30 -7.86 33.42 -2.73
C VAL A 30 -8.65 32.57 -3.73
N ILE A 31 -8.09 32.32 -4.92
CA ILE A 31 -8.72 31.44 -5.92
C ILE A 31 -8.90 30.04 -5.38
N ARG A 32 -7.85 29.46 -4.77
CA ARG A 32 -7.95 28.13 -4.13
C ARG A 32 -8.98 28.07 -3.01
N GLN A 33 -9.10 29.13 -2.20
CA GLN A 33 -10.16 29.18 -1.17
C GLN A 33 -11.56 29.29 -1.78
N LYS A 34 -11.73 30.07 -2.85
CA LYS A 34 -12.98 30.20 -3.58
C LYS A 34 -13.40 28.88 -4.24
N ASP A 35 -12.46 28.17 -4.86
CA ASP A 35 -12.70 26.86 -5.45
C ASP A 35 -13.02 25.81 -4.37
N ARG A 36 -12.33 25.85 -3.22
CA ARG A 36 -12.65 25.00 -2.08
C ARG A 36 -14.06 25.23 -1.55
N LEU A 37 -14.52 26.49 -1.48
CA LEU A 37 -15.88 26.84 -1.05
C LEU A 37 -16.92 26.39 -2.08
N LYS A 38 -16.65 26.56 -3.38
CA LYS A 38 -17.53 26.06 -4.46
C LYS A 38 -17.67 24.53 -4.41
N ASN A 39 -16.56 23.83 -4.19
CA ASN A 39 -16.55 22.35 -4.13
C ASN A 39 -17.16 21.78 -2.85
N CYS A 40 -17.44 22.59 -1.84
CA CYS A 40 -18.14 22.15 -0.63
C CYS A 40 -19.66 22.29 -0.71
N GLY A 41 -20.21 22.94 -1.76
CA GLY A 41 -21.63 23.05 -2.09
C GLY A 41 -22.49 23.80 -1.09
N SER A 42 -22.15 23.81 0.20
CA SER A 42 -22.92 24.45 1.27
C SER A 42 -22.07 24.76 2.50
N LEU A 43 -22.57 25.62 3.39
CA LEU A 43 -21.90 25.89 4.68
C LEU A 43 -21.78 24.62 5.54
N SER A 44 -22.78 23.75 5.50
CA SER A 44 -22.73 22.43 6.16
C SER A 44 -21.61 21.54 5.60
N GLY A 45 -21.36 21.56 4.29
CA GLY A 45 -20.24 20.84 3.66
C GLY A 45 -18.87 21.37 4.10
N VAL A 46 -18.72 22.69 4.28
CA VAL A 46 -17.50 23.29 4.82
C VAL A 46 -17.26 22.83 6.26
N ILE A 47 -18.30 22.89 7.10
CA ILE A 47 -18.22 22.45 8.50
C ILE A 47 -17.89 20.96 8.58
N ALA A 48 -18.52 20.12 7.76
CA ALA A 48 -18.25 18.69 7.70
C ALA A 48 -16.78 18.43 7.34
N LYS A 49 -16.24 19.12 6.34
CA LYS A 49 -14.85 18.99 5.90
C LYS A 49 -13.84 19.44 6.97
N VAL A 50 -14.14 20.52 7.71
CA VAL A 50 -13.30 20.98 8.83
C VAL A 50 -13.35 19.98 9.98
N ARG A 51 -14.53 19.45 10.31
CA ARG A 51 -14.68 18.40 11.34
C ARG A 51 -13.93 17.13 10.96
N TYR A 52 -14.06 16.68 9.70
CA TYR A 52 -13.34 15.52 9.19
C TYR A 52 -11.81 15.70 9.32
N LYS A 53 -11.28 16.85 8.88
CA LYS A 53 -9.84 17.14 9.00
C LYS A 53 -9.36 17.22 10.45
N SER A 54 -10.18 17.76 11.35
CA SER A 54 -9.87 17.80 12.78
C SER A 54 -9.87 16.41 13.38
N TRP A 55 -10.82 15.56 12.98
CA TRP A 55 -10.89 14.18 13.39
C TRP A 55 -9.73 13.36 12.81
N GLU A 56 -9.45 13.49 11.51
CA GLU A 56 -8.32 12.88 10.83
C GLU A 56 -6.99 13.20 11.54
N LYS A 57 -6.76 14.48 11.84
CA LYS A 57 -5.57 14.90 12.59
C LYS A 57 -5.47 14.27 13.97
N LYS A 58 -6.58 14.10 14.68
CA LYS A 58 -6.62 13.40 15.97
C LYS A 58 -6.36 11.90 15.79
N ALA A 59 -6.98 11.28 14.78
CA ALA A 59 -6.76 9.88 14.45
C ALA A 59 -5.26 9.62 14.18
N MET A 60 -4.62 10.45 13.36
CA MET A 60 -3.18 10.33 13.04
C MET A 60 -2.28 10.29 14.28
N THR A 61 -2.68 10.88 15.42
CA THR A 61 -1.90 10.80 16.66
C THR A 61 -1.98 9.44 17.35
N HIS A 62 -2.93 8.59 16.97
CA HIS A 62 -3.13 7.26 17.56
C HIS A 62 -2.56 6.13 16.66
N TYR A 63 -2.06 6.48 15.48
CA TYR A 63 -1.46 5.54 14.52
C TYR A 63 0.07 5.61 14.54
N GLY A 64 0.71 4.79 13.73
CA GLY A 64 2.14 4.58 13.79
C GLY A 64 2.48 3.59 14.91
N THR A 65 3.62 3.75 15.54
CA THR A 65 4.06 2.83 16.61
C THR A 65 3.15 2.79 17.83
N GLN A 66 2.30 3.81 18.03
CA GLN A 66 1.32 3.83 19.13
C GLN A 66 0.18 2.84 18.94
N SER A 67 -0.12 2.45 17.69
CA SER A 67 -1.13 1.43 17.39
C SER A 67 -0.60 0.01 17.50
N PHE A 68 0.71 -0.16 17.64
CA PHE A 68 1.32 -1.48 17.72
C PHE A 68 0.93 -2.19 19.02
N PRO A 69 0.78 -3.52 18.99
CA PRO A 69 0.37 -4.27 20.16
C PRO A 69 1.42 -4.13 21.28
N SER A 70 0.95 -4.02 22.52
CA SER A 70 1.81 -4.17 23.68
C SER A 70 2.44 -5.58 23.69
N ALA A 71 3.48 -5.78 24.49
CA ALA A 71 4.12 -7.10 24.62
C ALA A 71 3.12 -8.17 25.10
N GLU A 72 2.20 -7.79 25.99
CA GLU A 72 1.15 -8.70 26.48
C GLU A 72 0.14 -9.05 25.38
N GLU A 73 -0.32 -8.05 24.62
CA GLU A 73 -1.26 -8.27 23.52
C GLU A 73 -0.61 -9.11 22.41
N ARG A 74 0.66 -8.80 22.07
CA ARG A 74 1.42 -9.59 21.13
C ARG A 74 1.51 -11.06 21.54
N GLN A 75 1.82 -11.32 22.81
CA GLN A 75 1.88 -12.69 23.34
C GLN A 75 0.53 -13.40 23.25
N LYS A 76 -0.58 -12.70 23.54
CA LYS A 76 -1.94 -13.25 23.40
C LYS A 76 -2.24 -13.59 21.93
N GLN A 77 -1.91 -12.70 21.00
CA GLN A 77 -2.15 -12.94 19.58
C GLN A 77 -1.28 -14.09 19.04
N GLU A 78 -0.02 -14.17 19.43
CA GLU A 78 0.88 -15.26 19.03
C GLU A 78 0.47 -16.62 19.62
N ALA A 79 -0.19 -16.64 20.78
CA ALA A 79 -0.72 -17.84 21.42
C ALA A 79 -2.15 -18.19 20.99
N ALA A 80 -2.82 -17.32 20.21
CA ALA A 80 -4.19 -17.53 19.80
C ALA A 80 -4.33 -18.75 18.87
N VAL A 81 -5.33 -19.58 19.13
CA VAL A 81 -5.69 -20.72 18.30
C VAL A 81 -7.09 -20.46 17.76
N PHE A 82 -7.20 -20.38 16.45
CA PHE A 82 -8.47 -20.27 15.74
C PHE A 82 -8.92 -21.67 15.27
N GLU A 83 -10.20 -21.82 14.98
CA GLU A 83 -10.75 -23.06 14.39
C GLU A 83 -10.11 -23.33 13.02
N ARG A 84 -9.98 -22.27 12.19
CA ARG A 84 -9.24 -22.29 10.93
C ARG A 84 -7.94 -21.48 11.09
N MET A 85 -6.83 -22.11 10.78
CA MET A 85 -5.50 -21.50 10.81
C MET A 85 -4.90 -21.48 9.39
N PRO A 86 -5.52 -20.78 8.43
CA PRO A 86 -5.11 -20.85 7.02
C PRO A 86 -3.70 -20.31 6.83
N LYS A 87 -2.96 -20.89 5.91
CA LYS A 87 -1.70 -20.34 5.44
C LYS A 87 -1.97 -19.19 4.49
N ILE A 88 -1.36 -18.02 4.74
CA ILE A 88 -1.47 -16.83 3.91
C ILE A 88 -0.18 -16.67 3.11
N SER A 89 -0.27 -16.73 1.77
CA SER A 89 0.82 -16.43 0.86
C SER A 89 0.82 -14.96 0.52
N ILE A 90 1.84 -14.22 0.92
CA ILE A 90 2.00 -12.79 0.63
C ILE A 90 2.84 -12.66 -0.64
N LEU A 91 2.26 -12.13 -1.70
CA LEU A 91 2.90 -11.95 -2.99
C LEU A 91 3.54 -10.57 -3.09
N VAL A 92 4.85 -10.52 -3.31
CA VAL A 92 5.58 -9.27 -3.49
C VAL A 92 6.43 -9.32 -4.75
N PRO A 93 5.99 -8.69 -5.84
CA PRO A 93 6.81 -8.54 -7.03
C PRO A 93 7.94 -7.53 -6.75
N LEU A 94 9.18 -7.92 -7.02
CA LEU A 94 10.34 -7.07 -6.81
C LEU A 94 10.92 -6.59 -8.15
N TRP A 95 11.24 -5.30 -8.22
CA TRP A 95 12.01 -4.71 -9.31
C TRP A 95 12.78 -3.49 -8.83
N ASN A 96 14.12 -3.61 -8.80
CA ASN A 96 15.03 -2.55 -8.40
C ASN A 96 14.66 -1.88 -7.06
N THR A 97 14.12 -2.68 -6.14
CA THR A 97 13.62 -2.20 -4.85
C THR A 97 14.73 -1.57 -4.02
N PRO A 98 14.60 -0.32 -3.55
CA PRO A 98 15.57 0.29 -2.66
C PRO A 98 15.81 -0.56 -1.40
N GLU A 99 17.07 -0.64 -0.94
CA GLU A 99 17.46 -1.50 0.19
C GLU A 99 16.66 -1.21 1.47
N SER A 100 16.39 0.08 1.75
CA SER A 100 15.59 0.47 2.92
C SER A 100 14.16 -0.06 2.84
N PHE A 101 13.51 0.06 1.68
CA PHE A 101 12.14 -0.43 1.49
C PHE A 101 12.08 -1.96 1.58
N LEU A 102 13.01 -2.64 0.90
CA LEU A 102 13.11 -4.09 0.95
C LEU A 102 13.26 -4.61 2.39
N THR A 103 14.11 -3.94 3.18
CA THR A 103 14.38 -4.33 4.57
C THR A 103 13.16 -4.08 5.46
N GLU A 104 12.52 -2.91 5.32
CA GLU A 104 11.33 -2.54 6.11
C GLU A 104 10.13 -3.42 5.75
N MET A 105 9.89 -3.66 4.47
CA MET A 105 8.82 -4.52 3.97
C MET A 105 8.96 -5.95 4.53
N ILE A 106 10.09 -6.62 4.30
CA ILE A 106 10.30 -8.00 4.77
C ILE A 106 10.25 -8.07 6.29
N GLY A 107 10.88 -7.11 6.97
CA GLY A 107 10.86 -7.03 8.43
C GLY A 107 9.43 -6.91 8.98
N SER A 108 8.55 -6.16 8.33
CA SER A 108 7.15 -6.00 8.74
C SER A 108 6.34 -7.30 8.63
N VAL A 109 6.64 -8.13 7.62
CA VAL A 109 6.03 -9.46 7.47
C VAL A 109 6.57 -10.43 8.52
N GLN A 110 7.89 -10.45 8.74
CA GLN A 110 8.49 -11.31 9.78
C GLN A 110 7.97 -10.95 11.18
N TRP A 111 7.61 -9.69 11.40
CA TRP A 111 7.12 -9.20 12.68
C TRP A 111 5.62 -9.42 12.92
N GLN A 112 4.89 -10.02 11.99
CA GLN A 112 3.48 -10.35 12.18
C GLN A 112 3.27 -11.25 13.41
N THR A 113 2.16 -11.01 14.14
CA THR A 113 1.77 -11.83 15.31
C THR A 113 1.23 -13.18 14.88
N TYR A 114 0.49 -13.27 13.80
CA TYR A 114 0.11 -14.55 13.18
C TYR A 114 1.30 -15.17 12.44
N LYS A 115 1.58 -16.46 12.65
CA LYS A 115 2.83 -17.08 12.18
C LYS A 115 2.70 -17.98 10.97
N ASN A 116 1.46 -18.41 10.61
CA ASN A 116 1.24 -19.29 9.46
C ASN A 116 1.10 -18.51 8.15
N TRP A 117 2.20 -17.93 7.72
CA TRP A 117 2.32 -17.20 6.47
C TRP A 117 3.55 -17.66 5.67
N GLU A 118 3.57 -17.36 4.41
CA GLU A 118 4.77 -17.39 3.56
C GLU A 118 4.87 -16.11 2.76
N LEU A 119 6.11 -15.69 2.47
CA LEU A 119 6.42 -14.50 1.67
C LEU A 119 7.02 -14.94 0.34
N CYS A 120 6.27 -14.74 -0.73
CA CYS A 120 6.62 -15.16 -2.09
C CYS A 120 7.21 -13.97 -2.86
N LEU A 121 8.51 -14.01 -3.12
CA LEU A 121 9.29 -12.94 -3.73
C LEU A 121 9.75 -13.35 -5.14
N ALA A 122 9.23 -12.69 -6.17
CA ALA A 122 9.68 -12.86 -7.56
C ALA A 122 10.46 -11.60 -7.99
N ASP A 123 11.75 -11.74 -8.21
CA ASP A 123 12.69 -10.63 -8.41
C ASP A 123 13.07 -10.47 -9.88
N GLY A 124 12.52 -9.43 -10.53
CA GLY A 124 12.84 -8.98 -11.88
C GLY A 124 13.97 -7.96 -11.96
N SER A 125 14.65 -7.62 -10.86
CA SER A 125 15.69 -6.56 -10.81
C SER A 125 16.82 -6.82 -11.78
N ASP A 126 17.43 -5.75 -12.28
CA ASP A 126 18.60 -5.82 -13.16
C ASP A 126 19.92 -6.06 -12.39
N ASP A 127 21.02 -6.22 -13.13
CA ASP A 127 22.33 -6.52 -12.54
C ASP A 127 22.87 -5.37 -11.67
N ALA A 128 22.48 -4.12 -11.93
CA ALA A 128 22.88 -3.00 -11.10
C ALA A 128 22.24 -3.02 -9.70
N HIS A 129 21.16 -3.81 -9.54
CA HIS A 129 20.43 -4.00 -8.30
C HIS A 129 20.56 -5.45 -7.75
N ALA A 130 21.69 -6.11 -8.02
CA ALA A 130 21.96 -7.48 -7.58
C ALA A 130 21.81 -7.69 -6.07
N TYR A 131 21.99 -6.62 -5.27
CA TYR A 131 21.82 -6.64 -3.81
C TYR A 131 20.40 -7.11 -3.39
N VAL A 132 19.36 -6.86 -4.20
CA VAL A 132 17.99 -7.33 -3.92
C VAL A 132 17.97 -8.84 -3.81
N GLY A 133 18.53 -9.52 -4.82
CA GLY A 133 18.61 -10.97 -4.84
C GLY A 133 19.52 -11.56 -3.75
N GLU A 134 20.66 -10.92 -3.47
CA GLU A 134 21.58 -11.34 -2.42
C GLU A 134 20.92 -11.27 -1.03
N TYR A 135 20.21 -10.16 -0.76
CA TYR A 135 19.48 -9.97 0.49
C TYR A 135 18.37 -11.01 0.66
N CYS A 136 17.52 -11.20 -0.35
CA CYS A 136 16.40 -12.14 -0.29
C CYS A 136 16.87 -13.60 -0.15
N LYS A 137 17.91 -14.02 -0.88
CA LYS A 137 18.49 -15.38 -0.76
C LYS A 137 19.04 -15.64 0.64
N ARG A 138 19.72 -14.65 1.23
CA ARG A 138 20.23 -14.77 2.60
C ARG A 138 19.11 -14.97 3.62
N LEU A 139 18.00 -14.21 3.49
CA LEU A 139 16.85 -14.35 4.39
C LEU A 139 16.09 -15.66 4.17
N ALA A 140 15.89 -16.08 2.92
CA ALA A 140 15.27 -17.37 2.59
C ALA A 140 16.07 -18.57 3.15
N ALA A 141 17.38 -18.46 3.25
CA ALA A 141 18.21 -19.47 3.89
C ALA A 141 18.06 -19.53 5.42
N GLN A 142 17.57 -18.47 6.05
CA GLN A 142 17.38 -18.34 7.51
C GLN A 142 15.93 -18.57 7.96
N ASP A 143 14.95 -18.26 7.10
CA ASP A 143 13.51 -18.39 7.37
C ASP A 143 12.83 -19.11 6.20
N SER A 144 12.45 -20.37 6.41
CA SER A 144 11.84 -21.23 5.40
C SER A 144 10.47 -20.73 4.90
N ARG A 145 9.88 -19.73 5.57
CA ARG A 145 8.65 -19.08 5.14
C ARG A 145 8.90 -18.05 4.03
N ILE A 146 10.14 -17.67 3.77
CA ILE A 146 10.51 -16.75 2.69
C ILE A 146 10.88 -17.59 1.47
N VAL A 147 10.08 -17.48 0.42
CA VAL A 147 10.29 -18.18 -0.86
C VAL A 147 10.74 -17.14 -1.89
N TYR A 148 11.93 -17.31 -2.42
CA TYR A 148 12.53 -16.35 -3.35
C TYR A 148 12.86 -17.00 -4.69
N GLN A 149 12.52 -16.29 -5.77
CA GLN A 149 12.89 -16.65 -7.13
C GLN A 149 13.44 -15.44 -7.88
N LYS A 150 14.64 -15.60 -8.48
CA LYS A 150 15.16 -14.64 -9.46
C LYS A 150 14.51 -14.91 -10.81
N LEU A 151 13.93 -13.89 -11.42
CA LEU A 151 13.38 -13.96 -12.78
C LEU A 151 14.47 -13.71 -13.82
N ALA A 152 14.32 -14.30 -14.99
CA ALA A 152 15.22 -14.07 -16.13
C ALA A 152 15.14 -12.63 -16.66
N LYS A 153 13.99 -11.98 -16.52
CA LYS A 153 13.71 -10.59 -16.91
C LYS A 153 12.57 -10.05 -16.06
N ASN A 154 12.44 -8.72 -16.03
CA ASN A 154 11.26 -8.06 -15.51
C ASN A 154 10.09 -8.21 -16.50
N GLU A 155 8.97 -8.75 -16.04
CA GLU A 155 7.75 -8.98 -16.83
C GLU A 155 6.64 -7.96 -16.50
N GLY A 156 6.98 -6.83 -15.87
CA GLY A 156 6.01 -5.86 -15.36
C GLY A 156 5.37 -6.32 -14.05
N ILE A 157 4.53 -5.46 -13.48
CA ILE A 157 3.94 -5.73 -12.16
C ILE A 157 3.04 -6.98 -12.21
N SER A 158 2.16 -7.08 -13.20
CA SER A 158 1.27 -8.24 -13.37
C SER A 158 2.05 -9.53 -13.59
N GLY A 159 3.04 -9.51 -14.50
CA GLY A 159 3.86 -10.68 -14.80
C GLY A 159 4.65 -11.16 -13.59
N ASN A 160 5.32 -10.25 -12.90
CA ASN A 160 6.09 -10.59 -11.69
C ASN A 160 5.17 -11.07 -10.55
N THR A 161 3.95 -10.51 -10.40
CA THR A 161 2.97 -11.00 -9.43
C THR A 161 2.49 -12.41 -9.77
N ASN A 162 2.27 -12.72 -11.05
CA ASN A 162 1.94 -14.08 -11.48
C ASN A 162 3.07 -15.08 -11.17
N GLU A 163 4.33 -14.65 -11.27
CA GLU A 163 5.47 -15.48 -10.83
C GLU A 163 5.48 -15.69 -9.31
N CYS A 164 5.15 -14.65 -8.51
CA CYS A 164 4.94 -14.82 -7.06
C CYS A 164 3.83 -15.85 -6.77
N TYR A 165 2.71 -15.77 -7.50
CA TYR A 165 1.60 -16.71 -7.33
C TYR A 165 1.99 -18.17 -7.57
N LYS A 166 2.88 -18.45 -8.52
CA LYS A 166 3.40 -19.80 -8.77
C LYS A 166 4.21 -20.36 -7.58
N LEU A 167 4.79 -19.50 -6.78
CA LEU A 167 5.52 -19.88 -5.56
C LEU A 167 4.59 -20.13 -4.37
N ALA A 168 3.39 -19.58 -4.42
CA ALA A 168 2.45 -19.58 -3.32
C ALA A 168 1.82 -20.96 -3.10
N SER A 169 1.71 -21.38 -1.83
CA SER A 169 1.10 -22.65 -1.43
C SER A 169 -0.02 -22.49 -0.40
N GLY A 170 -0.28 -21.25 0.06
CA GLY A 170 -1.30 -20.94 1.05
C GLY A 170 -2.72 -21.00 0.52
N GLU A 171 -3.68 -21.14 1.42
CA GLU A 171 -5.12 -21.12 1.15
C GLU A 171 -5.62 -19.72 0.81
N PHE A 172 -4.95 -18.70 1.34
CA PHE A 172 -5.23 -17.30 1.08
C PHE A 172 -4.04 -16.60 0.42
N ILE A 173 -4.35 -15.66 -0.46
CA ILE A 173 -3.39 -14.89 -1.22
C ILE A 173 -3.48 -13.42 -0.80
N GLY A 174 -2.38 -12.82 -0.42
CA GLY A 174 -2.28 -11.41 -0.10
C GLY A 174 -1.43 -10.65 -1.12
N LEU A 175 -1.94 -9.52 -1.62
CA LEU A 175 -1.20 -8.65 -2.54
C LEU A 175 -0.50 -7.56 -1.75
N PHE A 176 0.81 -7.46 -1.89
CA PHE A 176 1.61 -6.56 -1.10
C PHE A 176 2.71 -5.90 -1.93
N ASP A 177 2.88 -4.59 -1.81
CA ASP A 177 3.87 -3.85 -2.56
C ASP A 177 5.22 -3.81 -1.82
N HIS A 178 6.29 -3.70 -2.59
CA HIS A 178 7.66 -3.75 -2.09
C HIS A 178 8.10 -2.51 -1.30
N ASP A 179 7.32 -1.44 -1.34
CA ASP A 179 7.57 -0.16 -0.65
C ASP A 179 6.58 0.11 0.50
N ASP A 180 5.76 -0.89 0.82
CA ASP A 180 4.80 -0.83 1.93
C ASP A 180 5.29 -1.60 3.16
N ILE A 181 4.65 -1.35 4.31
CA ILE A 181 4.83 -2.09 5.57
C ILE A 181 3.49 -2.53 6.14
N LEU A 182 3.43 -3.75 6.65
CA LEU A 182 2.25 -4.28 7.32
C LEU A 182 2.24 -3.91 8.80
N HIS A 183 1.05 -3.53 9.30
CA HIS A 183 0.83 -3.43 10.74
C HIS A 183 1.06 -4.81 11.41
N PRO A 184 1.72 -4.88 12.58
CA PRO A 184 2.09 -6.17 13.20
C PRO A 184 0.94 -7.15 13.43
N CYS A 185 -0.29 -6.65 13.59
CA CYS A 185 -1.49 -7.45 13.81
C CYS A 185 -2.28 -7.75 12.53
N ALA A 186 -1.83 -7.31 11.34
CA ALA A 186 -2.64 -7.37 10.13
C ALA A 186 -3.11 -8.81 9.82
N LEU A 187 -2.19 -9.76 9.77
CA LEU A 187 -2.56 -11.14 9.48
C LEU A 187 -3.42 -11.79 10.58
N TYR A 188 -3.20 -11.43 11.84
CA TYR A 188 -4.03 -11.90 12.96
C TYR A 188 -5.49 -11.44 12.80
N GLU A 189 -5.71 -10.15 12.52
CA GLU A 189 -7.05 -9.61 12.33
C GLU A 189 -7.74 -10.20 11.10
N TYR A 190 -6.98 -10.52 10.04
CA TYR A 190 -7.51 -11.18 8.85
C TYR A 190 -7.95 -12.61 9.13
N VAL A 191 -7.12 -13.39 9.84
CA VAL A 191 -7.49 -14.76 10.24
C VAL A 191 -8.70 -14.75 11.19
N LYS A 192 -8.77 -13.76 12.07
CA LYS A 192 -9.94 -13.55 12.92
C LYS A 192 -11.20 -13.28 12.09
N ALA A 193 -11.14 -12.42 11.07
CA ALA A 193 -12.26 -12.15 10.17
C ALA A 193 -12.67 -13.39 9.36
N ILE A 194 -11.72 -14.22 8.91
CA ILE A 194 -11.99 -15.50 8.25
C ILE A 194 -12.80 -16.41 9.18
N ASN A 195 -12.44 -16.49 10.45
CA ASN A 195 -13.13 -17.37 11.41
C ASN A 195 -14.47 -16.82 11.87
N GLU A 196 -14.57 -15.52 12.13
CA GLU A 196 -15.79 -14.91 12.70
C GLU A 196 -16.87 -14.62 11.64
N LYS A 197 -16.47 -14.39 10.38
CA LYS A 197 -17.36 -13.92 9.32
C LYS A 197 -17.38 -14.81 8.08
N ASP A 198 -16.64 -15.92 8.11
CA ASP A 198 -16.41 -16.79 6.93
C ASP A 198 -15.99 -15.97 5.70
N ALA A 199 -15.10 -14.98 5.91
CA ALA A 199 -14.70 -14.05 4.89
C ALA A 199 -13.71 -14.71 3.92
N ASP A 200 -13.96 -14.58 2.63
CA ASP A 200 -13.12 -15.07 1.54
C ASP A 200 -12.38 -13.94 0.81
N PHE A 201 -12.78 -12.67 1.03
CA PHE A 201 -12.08 -11.48 0.57
C PHE A 201 -12.05 -10.43 1.69
N ILE A 202 -10.85 -9.94 2.03
CA ILE A 202 -10.63 -9.03 3.16
C ILE A 202 -9.70 -7.91 2.72
N TYR A 203 -10.01 -6.69 3.12
CA TYR A 203 -9.15 -5.53 2.95
C TYR A 203 -9.15 -4.67 4.21
N CYS A 204 -8.21 -3.75 4.34
CA CYS A 204 -8.09 -2.90 5.52
C CYS A 204 -7.93 -1.42 5.15
N ASP A 205 -8.09 -0.56 6.14
CA ASP A 205 -7.65 0.82 6.06
C ASP A 205 -6.14 0.90 5.82
N GLU A 206 -5.69 2.01 5.26
CA GLU A 206 -4.27 2.27 5.00
C GLU A 206 -3.87 3.67 5.45
N ALA A 207 -2.59 3.85 5.71
CA ALA A 207 -2.01 5.13 6.06
C ALA A 207 -0.74 5.38 5.25
N THR A 208 -0.61 6.59 4.72
CA THR A 208 0.65 7.04 4.12
C THR A 208 1.47 7.78 5.15
N PHE A 209 2.74 7.45 5.28
CA PHE A 209 3.67 8.13 6.18
C PHE A 209 4.91 8.64 5.43
N LYS A 210 5.67 9.51 6.08
CA LYS A 210 6.91 10.03 5.52
C LYS A 210 8.09 9.18 5.96
N SER A 211 8.53 8.28 5.08
CA SER A 211 9.72 7.47 5.33
C SER A 211 10.95 8.32 5.73
N PRO A 212 11.79 7.87 6.67
CA PRO A 212 11.71 6.58 7.36
C PRO A 212 10.89 6.59 8.67
N ASP A 213 10.12 7.64 8.94
CA ASP A 213 9.44 7.81 10.24
C ASP A 213 7.95 7.48 10.12
N ILE A 214 7.58 6.26 10.49
CA ILE A 214 6.20 5.76 10.51
C ILE A 214 5.24 6.62 11.35
N ASN A 215 5.76 7.40 12.31
CA ASN A 215 4.93 8.29 13.13
C ASN A 215 4.62 9.62 12.43
N LYS A 216 5.25 9.90 11.28
CA LYS A 216 4.94 11.07 10.46
C LYS A 216 3.88 10.75 9.42
N MET A 217 2.65 10.52 9.87
CA MET A 217 1.50 10.28 9.01
C MET A 217 1.21 11.48 8.11
N ILE A 218 0.96 11.20 6.83
CA ILE A 218 0.58 12.19 5.81
C ILE A 218 -0.92 12.12 5.56
N THR A 219 -1.46 10.93 5.36
CA THR A 219 -2.85 10.68 5.02
C THR A 219 -3.32 9.37 5.65
N MET A 220 -4.59 9.35 6.06
CA MET A 220 -5.31 8.14 6.47
C MET A 220 -6.41 7.88 5.46
N HIS A 221 -6.47 6.67 4.93
CA HIS A 221 -7.52 6.20 4.04
C HIS A 221 -8.41 5.22 4.79
N PHE A 222 -9.53 5.73 5.30
CA PHE A 222 -10.58 4.91 5.90
C PHE A 222 -11.49 4.42 4.79
N LYS A 223 -11.49 3.14 4.58
CA LYS A 223 -12.22 2.50 3.48
C LYS A 223 -13.65 2.18 3.93
N PRO A 224 -14.65 2.39 3.06
CA PRO A 224 -16.02 1.97 3.37
C PRO A 224 -16.12 0.43 3.36
N ASP A 225 -17.22 -0.09 3.91
CA ASP A 225 -17.65 -1.44 3.62
C ASP A 225 -17.84 -1.62 2.10
N TYR A 226 -18.01 -2.86 1.63
CA TYR A 226 -18.13 -3.13 0.21
C TYR A 226 -19.17 -2.23 -0.48
N ALA A 227 -18.70 -1.41 -1.40
CA ALA A 227 -19.46 -0.39 -2.11
C ALA A 227 -19.20 -0.47 -3.61
N ILE A 228 -20.00 -1.27 -4.31
CA ILE A 228 -19.80 -1.61 -5.73
C ILE A 228 -19.69 -0.39 -6.66
N ASP A 229 -20.51 0.65 -6.42
CA ASP A 229 -20.48 1.86 -7.26
C ASP A 229 -19.22 2.68 -7.02
N ASN A 230 -18.70 2.67 -5.78
CA ASN A 230 -17.41 3.29 -5.47
C ASN A 230 -16.26 2.51 -6.12
N LEU A 231 -16.30 1.18 -6.04
CA LEU A 231 -15.27 0.32 -6.63
C LEU A 231 -15.21 0.49 -8.16
N ARG A 232 -16.35 0.60 -8.84
CA ARG A 232 -16.42 0.87 -10.29
C ARG A 232 -15.83 2.22 -10.70
N ALA A 233 -15.86 3.20 -9.80
CA ALA A 233 -15.40 4.55 -10.05
C ALA A 233 -13.95 4.80 -9.58
N ASN A 234 -13.48 4.03 -8.61
CA ASN A 234 -12.19 4.23 -7.96
C ASN A 234 -11.74 2.95 -7.27
N ASN A 235 -10.49 2.56 -7.48
CA ASN A 235 -9.87 1.47 -6.72
C ASN A 235 -9.62 1.91 -5.27
N TYR A 236 -10.61 1.75 -4.40
CA TYR A 236 -10.47 2.09 -2.99
C TYR A 236 -10.00 0.92 -2.12
N ILE A 237 -10.10 -0.31 -2.62
CA ILE A 237 -9.73 -1.53 -1.88
C ILE A 237 -8.22 -1.62 -1.70
N CYS A 238 -7.45 -1.50 -2.80
CA CYS A 238 -5.98 -1.42 -2.82
C CYS A 238 -5.27 -2.20 -1.71
N HIS A 239 -4.23 -1.67 -1.14
CA HIS A 239 -3.39 -2.35 -0.16
C HIS A 239 -4.01 -2.39 1.25
N PHE A 240 -3.88 -3.42 2.01
CA PHE A 240 -3.44 -4.77 1.74
C PHE A 240 -4.69 -5.63 1.55
N SER A 241 -4.87 -6.28 0.42
CA SER A 241 -6.00 -7.17 0.17
C SER A 241 -5.57 -8.63 0.27
N VAL A 242 -6.41 -9.44 0.93
CA VAL A 242 -6.23 -10.88 1.08
C VAL A 242 -7.51 -11.58 0.67
N PHE A 243 -7.40 -12.61 -0.14
CA PHE A 243 -8.54 -13.36 -0.65
C PHE A 243 -8.24 -14.85 -0.72
N SER A 244 -9.28 -15.66 -0.68
CA SER A 244 -9.17 -17.10 -0.81
C SER A 244 -8.62 -17.46 -2.19
N ARG A 245 -7.74 -18.46 -2.25
CA ARG A 245 -7.19 -18.97 -3.52
C ARG A 245 -8.28 -19.44 -4.48
N GLU A 246 -9.38 -19.97 -3.95
CA GLU A 246 -10.51 -20.46 -4.73
C GLU A 246 -11.17 -19.37 -5.60
N LEU A 247 -11.10 -18.10 -5.16
CA LEU A 247 -11.60 -16.97 -5.96
C LEU A 247 -10.80 -16.75 -7.25
N LEU A 248 -9.58 -17.27 -7.33
CA LEU A 248 -8.75 -17.19 -8.54
C LEU A 248 -9.00 -18.36 -9.51
N ASP A 249 -9.71 -19.39 -9.09
CA ASP A 249 -9.95 -20.57 -9.93
C ASP A 249 -10.76 -20.17 -11.16
N GLY A 250 -10.21 -20.50 -12.34
CA GLY A 250 -10.80 -20.16 -13.63
C GLY A 250 -10.58 -18.71 -14.08
N THR A 251 -9.79 -17.90 -13.35
CA THR A 251 -9.39 -16.56 -13.78
C THR A 251 -8.11 -16.58 -14.63
N GLU A 252 -7.86 -15.51 -15.37
CA GLU A 252 -6.58 -15.30 -16.09
C GLU A 252 -5.47 -14.76 -15.18
N LEU A 253 -5.68 -14.69 -13.85
CA LEU A 253 -4.82 -14.01 -12.91
C LEU A 253 -4.57 -12.53 -13.30
N PHE A 254 -3.38 -12.00 -13.00
CA PHE A 254 -3.04 -10.61 -13.30
C PHE A 254 -2.70 -10.45 -14.78
N ARG A 255 -3.47 -9.60 -15.48
CA ARG A 255 -3.34 -9.39 -16.91
C ARG A 255 -2.44 -8.20 -17.23
N THR A 256 -1.33 -8.43 -17.92
CA THR A 256 -0.31 -7.40 -18.21
C THR A 256 -0.83 -6.18 -18.97
N LYS A 257 -1.93 -6.31 -19.72
CA LYS A 257 -2.59 -5.17 -20.40
C LYS A 257 -3.20 -4.14 -19.44
N PHE A 258 -3.29 -4.48 -18.14
CA PHE A 258 -3.80 -3.62 -17.08
C PHE A 258 -2.70 -3.23 -16.07
N ASP A 259 -1.42 -3.34 -16.43
CA ASP A 259 -0.32 -2.88 -15.57
C ASP A 259 -0.55 -1.44 -15.09
N GLY A 260 -0.45 -1.22 -13.77
CA GLY A 260 -0.80 0.03 -13.11
C GLY A 260 -2.26 0.13 -12.64
N SER A 261 -3.09 -0.88 -12.93
CA SER A 261 -4.46 -1.04 -12.43
C SER A 261 -4.81 -2.53 -12.29
N GLN A 262 -3.82 -3.39 -12.18
CA GLN A 262 -3.94 -4.85 -12.18
C GLN A 262 -4.74 -5.39 -10.99
N ASP A 263 -4.64 -4.72 -9.86
CA ASP A 263 -5.36 -5.00 -8.63
C ASP A 263 -6.84 -4.59 -8.67
N HIS A 264 -7.18 -3.60 -9.53
CA HIS A 264 -8.56 -3.21 -9.77
C HIS A 264 -9.23 -4.06 -10.86
N ASP A 265 -8.43 -4.61 -11.77
CA ASP A 265 -8.88 -5.48 -12.86
C ASP A 265 -9.24 -6.89 -12.36
N MET A 266 -8.55 -7.35 -11.34
CA MET A 266 -8.77 -8.64 -10.70
C MET A 266 -10.02 -8.62 -9.82
#